data_f2f341231ce74b4909bfd76261bbf1c6
#
_entry.id   f2f341231ce74b4909bfd76261bbf1c6
#
_cell.length_a   1.000
_cell.length_b   1.000
_cell.length_c   1.000
_cell.angle_alpha   90.00
_cell.angle_beta   90.00
_cell.angle_gamma   90.00
#
_symmetry.space_group_name_H-M   'P 1'
#
loop_
_entity.id
_entity.type
_entity.pdbx_description
1 polymer ?
#
loop_
_entity_poly.entity_id
_entity_poly.type
_entity_poly.pdbx_seq_one_letter_code
_entity_poly.pdbx_strand_id
1 'polypeptide(L)'
;MRNKKKFAAIVAGIAVATVSGVAYSASLKPQYILPVASGVEIKPLAYSADKITSTVVRGVPDGMGAYKNAAGDVTLLSVHEIPSYSPLAQLSKSSTSQWGVSITEFNYSTKSGKINSAKNFIQDIKYFNYNTGLYGDTPIGGAPAGTTKGLDWNISRFCSATLVQAGGLAFKDGGITYGYEGPVFLSGEEDGDNGYARGFAFDMDGHGIQLPRMGLASWENLMPNLKPGMNTVVMGNEDGSATDSQLFMYVGKKTTSGTFADKAGLTNGDVHVMSIPDIANDNAFRAKYGKNKAVDVEFKKTIWNADIATQQKDHAAQGTEMSRVEDGEWDPSNPNVFYFITTESNKDSGATKPNPAEPTISRDGGALWRLTFVDGQKPELGAKLEMLLDGSESPYLSKPDNMALTANGIVMIQEDPGNNAHISRIVAFRPSDSKIAVVAEFNKEYFAAGAAQFMTIDEESSGIIDATNLLAKPGDKNTYFFFNAQVHTTGAAVARPDLPSKSAPRKAAIDKATIEGGAYYLLTITDWNAVFSS
;
A
#
# COMPACT_ATOMS: atom_id res chain seq x y z
N MET A 1 30.47 87.53 6.15
CA MET A 1 29.21 87.07 5.54
C MET A 1 29.33 85.56 5.32
N ARG A 2 28.64 84.73 6.11
CA ARG A 2 28.81 83.25 6.13
C ARG A 2 27.60 82.60 5.47
N ASN A 3 27.82 81.96 4.30
CA ASN A 3 26.83 81.10 3.65
C ASN A 3 26.75 79.77 4.43
N LYS A 4 25.57 79.49 4.97
CA LYS A 4 25.24 78.16 5.54
C LYS A 4 24.58 77.32 4.44
N LYS A 5 25.26 76.28 3.93
CA LYS A 5 24.69 75.23 3.15
C LYS A 5 23.90 74.29 4.05
N LYS A 6 22.61 74.15 3.78
CA LYS A 6 21.77 73.14 4.42
C LYS A 6 21.99 71.78 3.72
N PHE A 7 22.46 70.80 4.46
CA PHE A 7 22.42 69.41 4.05
C PHE A 7 21.04 68.85 4.43
N ALA A 8 20.31 68.39 3.43
CA ALA A 8 19.09 67.60 3.63
C ALA A 8 19.49 66.12 3.81
N ALA A 9 19.31 65.61 5.01
CA ALA A 9 19.44 64.18 5.29
C ALA A 9 18.13 63.46 4.83
N ILE A 10 18.26 62.58 3.87
CA ILE A 10 17.17 61.65 3.50
C ILE A 10 17.22 60.51 4.53
N VAL A 11 16.27 60.52 5.43
CA VAL A 11 16.02 59.37 6.33
C VAL A 11 15.18 58.36 5.54
N ALA A 12 15.80 57.31 5.04
CA ALA A 12 15.11 56.16 4.55
C ALA A 12 14.47 55.43 5.73
N GLY A 13 13.17 55.60 5.89
CA GLY A 13 12.38 54.84 6.88
C GLY A 13 12.29 53.40 6.45
N ILE A 14 13.01 52.53 7.15
CA ILE A 14 12.77 51.09 7.11
C ILE A 14 11.44 50.89 7.82
N ALA A 15 10.38 50.63 7.07
CA ALA A 15 9.13 50.11 7.61
C ALA A 15 9.38 48.67 8.07
N VAL A 16 9.67 48.52 9.35
CA VAL A 16 9.57 47.22 10.03
C VAL A 16 8.08 46.90 10.04
N ALA A 17 7.66 46.05 9.12
CA ALA A 17 6.36 45.43 9.22
C ALA A 17 6.40 44.57 10.51
N THR A 18 5.83 45.10 11.56
CA THR A 18 5.44 44.30 12.71
C THR A 18 4.37 43.34 12.18
N VAL A 19 4.79 42.11 11.87
CA VAL A 19 3.86 41.01 11.76
C VAL A 19 3.20 40.90 13.13
N SER A 20 2.02 41.52 13.23
CA SER A 20 1.14 41.31 14.36
C SER A 20 0.96 39.80 14.47
N GLY A 21 1.46 39.23 15.55
CA GLY A 21 1.27 37.85 15.88
C GLY A 21 -0.23 37.56 15.86
N VAL A 22 -0.68 36.91 14.79
CA VAL A 22 -1.94 36.24 14.81
C VAL A 22 -1.77 35.21 15.92
N ALA A 23 -2.49 35.40 17.01
CA ALA A 23 -2.62 34.38 18.01
C ALA A 23 -3.11 33.13 17.29
N TYR A 24 -2.25 32.16 17.09
CA TYR A 24 -2.61 30.86 16.57
C TYR A 24 -3.52 30.21 17.61
N SER A 25 -4.81 30.49 17.48
CA SER A 25 -5.83 29.80 18.24
C SER A 25 -6.01 28.43 17.60
N ALA A 26 -5.86 27.45 18.44
CA ALA A 26 -6.37 26.10 18.30
C ALA A 26 -5.98 25.31 17.04
N SER A 27 -4.95 24.49 17.20
CA SER A 27 -4.78 23.19 16.55
C SER A 27 -4.85 23.15 15.01
N LEU A 28 -3.91 23.78 14.35
CA LEU A 28 -3.59 23.31 13.00
C LEU A 28 -2.98 21.91 13.16
N LYS A 29 -3.60 20.92 12.53
CA LYS A 29 -3.04 19.57 12.45
C LYS A 29 -1.69 19.65 11.75
N PRO A 30 -0.67 18.88 12.17
CA PRO A 30 0.63 18.89 11.52
C PRO A 30 0.49 18.42 10.08
N GLN A 31 1.20 19.02 9.16
CA GLN A 31 1.27 18.53 7.79
C GLN A 31 2.54 17.72 7.64
N TYR A 32 2.41 16.40 7.72
CA TYR A 32 3.56 15.49 7.67
C TYR A 32 4.15 15.38 6.27
N ILE A 33 3.35 15.54 5.22
CA ILE A 33 3.80 15.48 3.83
C ILE A 33 3.47 16.80 3.13
N LEU A 34 4.45 17.33 2.40
CA LEU A 34 4.36 18.60 1.68
C LEU A 34 4.47 18.37 0.17
N PRO A 35 3.74 19.12 -0.68
CA PRO A 35 3.94 19.08 -2.11
C PRO A 35 5.33 19.64 -2.46
N VAL A 36 6.00 19.01 -3.43
CA VAL A 36 7.30 19.45 -3.99
C VAL A 36 7.11 19.99 -5.39
N ALA A 37 6.45 19.23 -6.24
CA ALA A 37 6.23 19.64 -7.64
C ALA A 37 5.14 20.71 -7.77
N SER A 38 5.27 21.55 -8.78
CA SER A 38 4.21 22.47 -9.19
C SER A 38 2.96 21.71 -9.65
N GLY A 39 1.77 22.25 -9.39
CA GLY A 39 0.51 21.60 -9.77
C GLY A 39 0.09 20.44 -8.84
N VAL A 40 0.69 20.36 -7.65
CA VAL A 40 0.36 19.38 -6.61
C VAL A 40 -0.28 20.08 -5.41
N GLU A 41 -1.40 19.56 -4.95
CA GLU A 41 -2.07 19.99 -3.73
C GLU A 41 -2.24 18.79 -2.79
N ILE A 42 -1.97 18.97 -1.49
CA ILE A 42 -2.12 17.93 -0.47
C ILE A 42 -3.01 18.46 0.65
N LYS A 43 -4.09 17.73 0.90
CA LYS A 43 -5.05 18.06 1.95
C LYS A 43 -5.09 16.96 3.01
N PRO A 44 -4.81 17.26 4.28
CA PRO A 44 -4.97 16.30 5.36
C PRO A 44 -6.46 16.00 5.62
N LEU A 45 -6.77 14.74 5.90
CA LEU A 45 -8.12 14.23 6.14
C LEU A 45 -8.31 13.76 7.59
N ALA A 46 -7.41 12.91 8.09
CA ALA A 46 -7.44 12.35 9.43
C ALA A 46 -6.03 12.02 9.92
N TYR A 47 -5.88 11.85 11.23
CA TYR A 47 -4.63 11.47 11.88
C TYR A 47 -4.88 10.39 12.92
N SER A 48 -3.87 9.56 13.19
CA SER A 48 -3.90 8.67 14.35
C SER A 48 -4.20 9.45 15.62
N ALA A 49 -5.00 8.86 16.50
CA ALA A 49 -5.59 9.47 17.70
C ALA A 49 -6.74 10.47 17.45
N ASP A 50 -7.10 10.79 16.22
CA ASP A 50 -8.36 11.50 15.97
C ASP A 50 -9.52 10.64 16.43
N LYS A 51 -10.50 11.27 17.08
CA LYS A 51 -11.78 10.63 17.39
C LYS A 51 -12.82 11.07 16.37
N ILE A 52 -13.14 10.17 15.44
CA ILE A 52 -14.16 10.38 14.41
C ILE A 52 -15.38 9.56 14.79
N THR A 53 -16.51 10.23 15.05
CA THR A 53 -17.68 9.61 15.70
C THR A 53 -17.29 8.95 17.03
N SER A 54 -17.41 7.63 17.16
CA SER A 54 -16.98 6.86 18.34
C SER A 54 -15.63 6.18 18.17
N THR A 55 -15.04 6.18 16.97
CA THR A 55 -13.83 5.46 16.61
C THR A 55 -12.59 6.32 16.79
N VAL A 56 -11.58 5.77 17.44
CA VAL A 56 -10.23 6.34 17.48
C VAL A 56 -9.48 5.82 16.26
N VAL A 57 -8.99 6.74 15.43
CA VAL A 57 -8.17 6.39 14.26
C VAL A 57 -6.85 5.78 14.74
N ARG A 58 -6.53 4.62 14.23
CA ARG A 58 -5.33 3.87 14.58
C ARG A 58 -4.12 4.38 13.81
N GLY A 59 -2.93 3.98 14.24
CA GLY A 59 -1.69 4.25 13.55
C GLY A 59 -1.34 3.19 12.53
N VAL A 60 -0.13 3.28 12.00
CA VAL A 60 0.43 2.40 10.97
C VAL A 60 -0.59 2.06 9.86
N PRO A 61 -1.23 3.09 9.27
CA PRO A 61 -2.17 2.86 8.17
C PRO A 61 -1.39 2.49 6.91
N ASP A 62 -1.90 1.50 6.18
CA ASP A 62 -1.33 1.09 4.92
C ASP A 62 -2.41 0.90 3.86
N GLY A 63 -2.37 -0.21 3.11
CA GLY A 63 -3.22 -0.50 1.98
C GLY A 63 -4.64 0.01 2.07
N MET A 64 -5.10 0.54 0.97
CA MET A 64 -6.39 1.18 0.90
C MET A 64 -7.25 0.65 -0.24
N GLY A 65 -8.55 0.86 -0.09
CA GLY A 65 -9.51 0.69 -1.17
C GLY A 65 -10.66 1.66 -1.01
N ALA A 66 -11.24 2.13 -2.10
CA ALA A 66 -12.35 3.05 -2.04
C ALA A 66 -13.41 2.75 -3.10
N TYR A 67 -14.67 3.00 -2.76
CA TYR A 67 -15.78 2.89 -3.69
C TYR A 67 -16.86 3.94 -3.42
N LYS A 68 -17.66 4.24 -4.43
CA LYS A 68 -18.78 5.14 -4.29
C LYS A 68 -19.96 4.43 -3.66
N ASN A 69 -20.41 4.90 -2.50
CA ASN A 69 -21.54 4.31 -1.80
C ASN A 69 -22.89 4.82 -2.36
N ALA A 70 -23.98 4.24 -1.89
CA ALA A 70 -25.34 4.57 -2.35
C ALA A 70 -25.75 6.04 -2.08
N ALA A 71 -25.13 6.71 -1.11
CA ALA A 71 -25.36 8.11 -0.82
C ALA A 71 -24.59 9.07 -1.76
N GLY A 72 -23.72 8.55 -2.62
CA GLY A 72 -22.85 9.32 -3.50
C GLY A 72 -21.57 9.84 -2.82
N ASP A 73 -21.36 9.52 -1.56
CA ASP A 73 -20.11 9.73 -0.84
C ASP A 73 -19.12 8.58 -1.16
N VAL A 74 -17.87 8.70 -0.72
CA VAL A 74 -16.86 7.66 -0.89
C VAL A 74 -16.67 6.90 0.42
N THR A 75 -16.85 5.59 0.38
CA THR A 75 -16.37 4.70 1.43
C THR A 75 -14.92 4.39 1.16
N LEU A 76 -14.05 4.65 2.13
CA LEU A 76 -12.62 4.39 2.10
C LEU A 76 -12.30 3.34 3.17
N LEU A 77 -11.70 2.24 2.77
CA LEU A 77 -11.17 1.21 3.65
C LEU A 77 -9.65 1.39 3.74
N SER A 78 -9.10 1.24 4.94
CA SER A 78 -7.65 1.22 5.18
C SER A 78 -7.30 0.12 6.14
N VAL A 79 -6.35 -0.70 5.78
CA VAL A 79 -5.71 -1.65 6.69
C VAL A 79 -4.75 -0.92 7.62
N HIS A 80 -4.32 -1.61 8.66
CA HIS A 80 -3.30 -1.13 9.60
C HIS A 80 -2.34 -2.28 9.87
N GLU A 81 -1.07 -2.03 9.72
CA GLU A 81 0.02 -2.98 9.94
C GLU A 81 0.22 -3.30 11.43
N ILE A 82 -0.76 -3.88 12.05
CA ILE A 82 -0.74 -4.17 13.47
C ILE A 82 -0.29 -5.63 13.67
N PRO A 83 0.84 -5.86 14.35
CA PRO A 83 1.34 -7.21 14.56
C PRO A 83 0.44 -8.02 15.50
N SER A 84 0.47 -9.34 15.35
CA SER A 84 -0.37 -10.30 16.08
C SER A 84 -0.28 -10.22 17.60
N TYR A 85 0.84 -9.74 18.13
CA TYR A 85 1.02 -9.57 19.59
C TYR A 85 0.36 -8.30 20.14
N SER A 86 -0.19 -7.44 19.29
CA SER A 86 -0.86 -6.23 19.75
C SER A 86 -2.21 -6.55 20.42
N PRO A 87 -2.51 -5.95 21.57
CA PRO A 87 -3.77 -6.18 22.29
C PRO A 87 -4.99 -5.47 21.67
N LEU A 88 -4.96 -5.16 20.40
CA LEU A 88 -6.08 -4.54 19.69
C LEU A 88 -7.02 -5.62 19.13
N ALA A 89 -8.12 -5.85 19.84
CA ALA A 89 -9.17 -6.73 19.34
C ALA A 89 -9.88 -6.11 18.13
N GLN A 90 -10.08 -6.89 17.08
CA GLN A 90 -10.73 -6.46 15.85
C GLN A 90 -12.18 -6.89 15.73
N LEU A 91 -12.48 -8.11 16.10
CA LEU A 91 -13.78 -8.72 15.89
C LEU A 91 -14.70 -8.48 17.09
N SER A 92 -15.84 -7.85 16.83
CA SER A 92 -16.74 -7.36 17.86
C SER A 92 -17.67 -8.42 18.45
N LYS A 93 -17.85 -9.58 17.83
CA LYS A 93 -18.99 -10.44 18.16
C LYS A 93 -18.69 -11.82 18.71
N SER A 94 -17.56 -12.43 18.45
CA SER A 94 -17.36 -13.84 18.75
C SER A 94 -16.07 -14.21 19.46
N SER A 95 -15.11 -13.31 19.52
CA SER A 95 -13.85 -13.59 20.18
C SER A 95 -13.60 -12.67 21.35
N THR A 96 -13.31 -13.25 22.45
CA THR A 96 -12.93 -12.53 23.65
C THR A 96 -11.49 -12.03 23.63
N SER A 97 -10.69 -12.37 22.60
CA SER A 97 -9.26 -12.07 22.57
C SER A 97 -8.62 -12.17 21.19
N GLN A 98 -9.17 -11.51 20.19
CA GLN A 98 -8.44 -11.38 18.91
C GLN A 98 -7.45 -10.24 18.98
N TRP A 99 -6.25 -10.53 18.52
CA TRP A 99 -5.09 -9.66 18.51
C TRP A 99 -4.65 -9.40 17.08
N GLY A 100 -4.08 -8.24 16.83
CA GLY A 100 -3.48 -7.94 15.55
C GLY A 100 -4.30 -7.00 14.68
N VAL A 101 -4.34 -7.30 13.41
CA VAL A 101 -4.78 -6.47 12.30
C VAL A 101 -6.10 -5.72 12.50
N SER A 102 -6.19 -4.56 11.87
CA SER A 102 -7.37 -3.70 11.83
C SER A 102 -7.66 -3.25 10.41
N ILE A 103 -8.94 -3.11 10.08
CA ILE A 103 -9.40 -2.36 8.91
C ILE A 103 -10.35 -1.27 9.40
N THR A 104 -10.04 -0.02 9.07
CA THR A 104 -10.92 1.11 9.36
C THR A 104 -11.72 1.47 8.11
N GLU A 105 -13.05 1.56 8.27
CA GLU A 105 -13.93 2.11 7.26
C GLU A 105 -14.22 3.57 7.56
N PHE A 106 -13.91 4.44 6.60
CA PHE A 106 -14.22 5.87 6.63
C PHE A 106 -15.33 6.20 5.63
N ASN A 107 -16.17 7.17 5.97
CA ASN A 107 -17.04 7.85 5.02
C ASN A 107 -16.45 9.22 4.68
N TYR A 108 -16.01 9.40 3.44
CA TYR A 108 -15.57 10.68 2.92
C TYR A 108 -16.70 11.35 2.14
N SER A 109 -17.15 12.50 2.60
CA SER A 109 -18.20 13.26 1.94
C SER A 109 -17.65 14.04 0.76
N THR A 110 -18.11 13.70 -0.44
CA THR A 110 -17.77 14.42 -1.68
C THR A 110 -18.27 15.87 -1.68
N LYS A 111 -19.31 16.18 -0.88
CA LYS A 111 -19.86 17.53 -0.74
C LYS A 111 -18.99 18.42 0.15
N SER A 112 -18.54 17.93 1.31
CA SER A 112 -17.75 18.72 2.27
C SER A 112 -16.25 18.57 2.09
N GLY A 113 -15.79 17.53 1.39
CA GLY A 113 -14.39 17.15 1.26
C GLY A 113 -13.77 16.74 2.60
N LYS A 114 -14.52 16.08 3.47
CA LYS A 114 -14.09 15.67 4.82
C LYS A 114 -14.53 14.24 5.12
N ILE A 115 -13.82 13.59 6.02
CA ILE A 115 -14.27 12.34 6.64
C ILE A 115 -15.34 12.68 7.68
N ASN A 116 -16.52 12.11 7.53
CA ASN A 116 -17.68 12.36 8.40
C ASN A 116 -17.85 11.28 9.47
N SER A 117 -17.46 10.06 9.19
CA SER A 117 -17.56 8.94 10.15
C SER A 117 -16.43 7.94 9.94
N ALA A 118 -16.15 7.18 11.00
CA ALA A 118 -15.25 6.05 11.00
C ALA A 118 -15.80 4.92 11.86
N LYS A 119 -15.55 3.68 11.47
CA LYS A 119 -15.87 2.47 12.23
C LYS A 119 -14.87 1.35 11.93
N ASN A 120 -14.82 0.35 12.81
CA ASN A 120 -14.14 -0.91 12.49
C ASN A 120 -14.93 -1.62 11.38
N PHE A 121 -14.23 -2.11 10.37
CA PHE A 121 -14.85 -2.75 9.21
C PHE A 121 -15.13 -4.23 9.47
N ILE A 122 -14.16 -5.00 9.97
CA ILE A 122 -14.28 -6.44 10.14
C ILE A 122 -15.39 -6.81 11.13
N GLN A 123 -16.33 -7.65 10.71
CA GLN A 123 -17.43 -8.16 11.54
C GLN A 123 -17.18 -9.61 11.99
N ASP A 124 -16.76 -10.46 11.06
CA ASP A 124 -16.36 -11.84 11.32
C ASP A 124 -15.45 -12.35 10.22
N ILE A 125 -14.80 -13.48 10.45
CA ILE A 125 -13.96 -14.18 9.47
C ILE A 125 -14.27 -15.66 9.48
N LYS A 126 -14.41 -16.24 8.29
CA LYS A 126 -14.47 -17.70 8.09
C LYS A 126 -13.06 -18.22 7.81
N TYR A 127 -12.61 -19.13 8.66
CA TYR A 127 -11.31 -19.78 8.56
C TYR A 127 -11.41 -21.13 7.89
N PHE A 128 -10.44 -21.47 7.07
CA PHE A 128 -10.37 -22.77 6.41
C PHE A 128 -9.76 -23.84 7.31
N ASN A 129 -10.42 -24.98 7.41
CA ASN A 129 -9.90 -26.14 8.11
C ASN A 129 -9.25 -27.11 7.12
N TYR A 130 -7.93 -27.17 7.11
CA TYR A 130 -7.15 -28.00 6.18
C TYR A 130 -7.39 -29.51 6.35
N ASN A 131 -7.85 -29.98 7.51
CA ASN A 131 -8.14 -31.38 7.75
C ASN A 131 -9.49 -31.81 7.16
N THR A 132 -10.48 -30.93 7.21
CA THR A 132 -11.85 -31.23 6.76
C THR A 132 -12.17 -30.67 5.39
N GLY A 133 -11.40 -29.68 4.92
CA GLY A 133 -11.67 -28.93 3.70
C GLY A 133 -12.88 -27.98 3.80
N LEU A 134 -13.33 -27.66 5.00
CA LEU A 134 -14.51 -26.83 5.25
C LEU A 134 -14.13 -25.50 5.92
N TYR A 135 -14.97 -24.51 5.74
CA TYR A 135 -14.87 -23.24 6.46
C TYR A 135 -15.65 -23.27 7.77
N GLY A 136 -15.15 -22.59 8.78
CA GLY A 136 -15.77 -22.44 10.09
C GLY A 136 -15.44 -21.12 10.75
N ASP A 137 -16.10 -20.86 11.89
CA ASP A 137 -15.94 -19.61 12.65
C ASP A 137 -14.68 -19.61 13.55
N THR A 138 -13.93 -20.68 13.54
CA THR A 138 -12.72 -20.83 14.36
C THR A 138 -11.53 -21.25 13.51
N PRO A 139 -10.35 -20.68 13.72
CA PRO A 139 -9.12 -21.13 13.06
C PRO A 139 -8.61 -22.48 13.56
N ILE A 140 -9.20 -22.98 14.65
CA ILE A 140 -8.75 -24.19 15.36
C ILE A 140 -9.19 -25.45 14.60
N GLY A 141 -8.25 -26.37 14.39
CA GLY A 141 -8.50 -27.74 13.92
C GLY A 141 -8.12 -28.02 12.49
N GLY A 142 -7.43 -27.16 11.82
CA GLY A 142 -7.00 -27.38 10.46
C GLY A 142 -5.80 -26.57 10.07
N ALA A 143 -4.65 -26.94 10.67
CA ALA A 143 -3.39 -26.50 10.14
C ALA A 143 -2.87 -27.51 9.12
N PRO A 144 -2.17 -27.11 8.06
CA PRO A 144 -1.25 -28.01 7.40
C PRO A 144 -0.31 -28.62 8.44
N ALA A 145 0.02 -29.90 8.29
CA ALA A 145 0.89 -30.60 9.23
C ALA A 145 2.21 -29.81 9.43
N GLY A 146 2.62 -29.63 10.69
CA GLY A 146 3.82 -28.86 11.03
C GLY A 146 3.61 -27.37 11.29
N THR A 147 2.48 -26.80 10.91
CA THR A 147 2.17 -25.39 11.17
C THR A 147 1.79 -25.19 12.65
N THR A 148 2.49 -24.32 13.35
CA THR A 148 2.28 -24.06 14.78
C THR A 148 1.86 -22.62 15.08
N LYS A 149 1.98 -21.72 14.12
CA LYS A 149 1.64 -20.30 14.23
C LYS A 149 0.70 -19.89 13.11
N GLY A 150 0.06 -18.74 13.23
CA GLY A 150 -0.83 -18.20 12.20
C GLY A 150 -2.15 -18.96 12.03
N LEU A 151 -2.50 -19.82 12.96
CA LEU A 151 -3.69 -20.67 12.91
C LEU A 151 -4.55 -20.54 14.17
N ASP A 152 -4.20 -19.62 15.00
CA ASP A 152 -5.02 -19.15 16.09
C ASP A 152 -5.91 -17.98 15.65
N TRP A 153 -6.54 -17.33 16.59
CA TRP A 153 -7.36 -16.16 16.34
C TRP A 153 -6.57 -14.90 15.95
N ASN A 154 -5.26 -14.96 16.13
CA ASN A 154 -4.43 -13.81 15.83
C ASN A 154 -4.23 -13.70 14.32
N ILE A 155 -4.28 -12.49 13.82
CA ILE A 155 -3.97 -12.12 12.44
C ILE A 155 -2.89 -11.06 12.55
N SER A 156 -1.87 -11.13 11.70
CA SER A 156 -0.71 -10.26 11.79
C SER A 156 -0.54 -9.43 10.52
N ARG A 157 -0.24 -8.15 10.70
CA ARG A 157 0.24 -7.23 9.66
C ARG A 157 -0.47 -7.39 8.30
N PHE A 158 -1.66 -6.83 8.15
CA PHE A 158 -2.16 -6.52 6.82
C PHE A 158 -1.40 -5.29 6.33
N CYS A 159 -0.54 -5.49 5.34
CA CYS A 159 0.22 -4.43 4.71
C CYS A 159 -0.61 -3.78 3.61
N SER A 160 -0.34 -4.03 2.35
CA SER A 160 -1.15 -3.44 1.29
C SER A 160 -2.51 -4.13 1.09
N ALA A 161 -3.36 -3.55 0.26
CA ALA A 161 -4.69 -4.10 0.01
C ALA A 161 -5.26 -3.63 -1.33
N THR A 162 -6.14 -4.45 -1.91
CA THR A 162 -6.83 -4.15 -3.16
C THR A 162 -8.33 -4.18 -2.99
N LEU A 163 -9.04 -3.15 -3.46
CA LEU A 163 -10.50 -3.17 -3.57
C LEU A 163 -10.92 -3.34 -5.03
N VAL A 164 -11.56 -4.46 -5.32
CA VAL A 164 -12.23 -4.69 -6.59
C VAL A 164 -13.60 -4.04 -6.57
N GLN A 165 -13.86 -3.18 -7.54
CA GLN A 165 -15.15 -2.50 -7.70
C GLN A 165 -16.28 -3.49 -8.04
N ALA A 166 -17.52 -3.09 -7.79
CA ALA A 166 -18.70 -3.87 -8.15
C ALA A 166 -18.65 -4.30 -9.63
N GLY A 167 -18.91 -5.59 -9.89
CA GLY A 167 -18.86 -6.19 -11.21
C GLY A 167 -17.47 -6.65 -11.67
N GLY A 168 -16.38 -6.25 -11.00
CA GLY A 168 -15.02 -6.62 -11.40
C GLY A 168 -14.73 -8.12 -11.31
N LEU A 169 -15.37 -8.83 -10.37
CA LEU A 169 -15.28 -10.30 -10.25
C LEU A 169 -16.54 -11.01 -10.76
N ALA A 170 -17.28 -10.38 -11.67
CA ALA A 170 -18.41 -10.98 -12.35
C ALA A 170 -18.16 -11.12 -13.86
N PHE A 171 -18.84 -12.09 -14.49
CA PHE A 171 -18.78 -12.31 -15.92
C PHE A 171 -20.14 -12.85 -16.42
N LYS A 172 -20.65 -12.31 -17.52
CA LYS A 172 -21.91 -12.75 -18.13
C LYS A 172 -21.65 -13.53 -19.40
N ASP A 173 -22.20 -14.73 -19.46
CA ASP A 173 -22.15 -15.58 -20.64
C ASP A 173 -23.50 -16.30 -20.83
N GLY A 174 -24.05 -16.31 -22.06
CA GLY A 174 -25.29 -16.95 -22.38
C GLY A 174 -26.50 -16.54 -21.51
N GLY A 175 -26.51 -15.34 -20.95
CA GLY A 175 -27.56 -14.85 -20.06
C GLY A 175 -27.36 -15.26 -18.58
N ILE A 176 -26.32 -16.03 -18.28
CA ILE A 176 -25.95 -16.44 -16.90
C ILE A 176 -24.88 -15.48 -16.37
N THR A 177 -25.05 -15.00 -15.13
CA THR A 177 -24.00 -14.29 -14.41
C THR A 177 -23.19 -15.29 -13.59
N TYR A 178 -21.91 -15.38 -13.88
CA TYR A 178 -20.90 -16.07 -13.09
C TYR A 178 -20.13 -15.05 -12.27
N GLY A 179 -19.65 -15.45 -11.11
CA GLY A 179 -18.87 -14.58 -10.25
C GLY A 179 -19.72 -13.82 -9.21
N TYR A 180 -19.08 -12.88 -8.54
CA TYR A 180 -19.70 -12.03 -7.53
C TYR A 180 -19.82 -10.60 -8.04
N GLU A 181 -21.05 -10.03 -7.99
CA GLU A 181 -21.32 -8.71 -8.54
C GLU A 181 -21.01 -7.56 -7.55
N GLY A 182 -20.88 -7.84 -6.26
CA GLY A 182 -20.50 -6.84 -5.24
C GLY A 182 -19.00 -6.51 -5.27
N PRO A 183 -18.59 -5.41 -4.63
CA PRO A 183 -17.17 -5.15 -4.41
C PRO A 183 -16.55 -6.18 -3.48
N VAL A 184 -15.24 -6.42 -3.62
CA VAL A 184 -14.45 -7.32 -2.77
C VAL A 184 -13.16 -6.63 -2.37
N PHE A 185 -12.85 -6.65 -1.07
CA PHE A 185 -11.60 -6.14 -0.53
C PHE A 185 -10.69 -7.31 -0.19
N LEU A 186 -9.45 -7.27 -0.67
CA LEU A 186 -8.45 -8.31 -0.46
C LEU A 186 -7.25 -7.72 0.29
N SER A 187 -6.69 -8.50 1.18
CA SER A 187 -5.42 -8.23 1.85
C SER A 187 -4.84 -9.55 2.36
N GLY A 188 -3.60 -9.54 2.81
CA GLY A 188 -2.92 -10.70 3.35
C GLY A 188 -2.07 -10.39 4.56
N GLU A 189 -1.67 -11.44 5.27
CA GLU A 189 -0.72 -11.34 6.37
C GLU A 189 0.69 -11.25 5.80
N GLU A 190 1.38 -10.20 6.13
CA GLU A 190 2.78 -9.95 5.76
C GLU A 190 3.69 -10.20 6.98
N ASP A 191 3.62 -11.39 7.54
CA ASP A 191 4.43 -11.79 8.71
C ASP A 191 4.79 -13.28 8.64
N GLY A 192 5.19 -13.72 7.43
CA GLY A 192 5.48 -15.11 7.11
C GLY A 192 6.57 -15.71 7.98
N ASP A 193 7.61 -14.97 8.30
CA ASP A 193 8.71 -15.38 9.17
C ASP A 193 8.23 -15.77 10.60
N ASN A 194 7.12 -15.16 11.04
CA ASN A 194 6.45 -15.50 12.30
C ASN A 194 5.32 -16.51 12.13
N GLY A 195 5.07 -16.98 10.89
CA GLY A 195 4.06 -17.99 10.57
C GLY A 195 2.67 -17.41 10.30
N TYR A 196 2.54 -16.10 10.10
CA TYR A 196 1.31 -15.43 9.70
C TYR A 196 1.40 -15.06 8.23
N ALA A 197 0.78 -15.88 7.38
CA ALA A 197 1.00 -15.86 5.93
C ALA A 197 -0.28 -16.12 5.12
N ARG A 198 -1.45 -15.86 5.70
CA ARG A 198 -2.74 -16.18 5.07
C ARG A 198 -3.27 -15.03 4.24
N GLY A 199 -3.82 -15.31 3.07
CA GLY A 199 -4.62 -14.36 2.30
C GLY A 199 -6.08 -14.33 2.76
N PHE A 200 -6.73 -13.16 2.64
CA PHE A 200 -8.13 -12.95 3.01
C PHE A 200 -8.87 -12.12 1.96
N ALA A 201 -10.18 -12.37 1.86
CA ALA A 201 -11.10 -11.51 1.13
C ALA A 201 -12.28 -11.12 2.03
N PHE A 202 -12.84 -9.93 1.77
CA PHE A 202 -13.96 -9.38 2.53
C PHE A 202 -15.04 -8.86 1.58
N ASP A 203 -16.32 -9.10 1.92
CA ASP A 203 -17.42 -8.36 1.33
C ASP A 203 -17.59 -6.98 1.99
N MET A 204 -18.48 -6.15 1.45
CA MET A 204 -18.66 -4.78 1.98
C MET A 204 -19.49 -4.69 3.26
N ASP A 205 -19.99 -5.81 3.75
CA ASP A 205 -20.59 -5.91 5.08
C ASP A 205 -19.55 -6.27 6.16
N GLY A 206 -18.29 -6.51 5.77
CA GLY A 206 -17.17 -6.81 6.65
C GLY A 206 -17.05 -8.29 7.01
N HIS A 207 -17.70 -9.16 6.27
CA HIS A 207 -17.54 -10.61 6.41
C HIS A 207 -16.32 -11.07 5.65
N GLY A 208 -15.34 -11.60 6.39
CA GLY A 208 -14.07 -12.09 5.85
C GLY A 208 -14.07 -13.59 5.59
N ILE A 209 -13.22 -14.01 4.67
CA ILE A 209 -12.95 -15.42 4.39
C ILE A 209 -11.47 -15.61 4.07
N GLN A 210 -10.84 -16.61 4.70
CA GLN A 210 -9.47 -17.02 4.38
C GLN A 210 -9.40 -17.63 2.98
N LEU A 211 -8.32 -17.38 2.26
CA LEU A 211 -8.06 -17.84 0.89
C LEU A 211 -6.93 -18.90 0.86
N PRO A 212 -7.14 -20.14 1.33
CA PRO A 212 -6.06 -21.11 1.52
C PRO A 212 -5.36 -21.50 0.23
N ARG A 213 -6.06 -21.45 -0.92
CA ARG A 213 -5.51 -21.83 -2.22
C ARG A 213 -4.60 -20.78 -2.85
N MET A 214 -4.49 -19.60 -2.23
CA MET A 214 -3.44 -18.64 -2.57
C MET A 214 -2.07 -19.11 -2.09
N GLY A 215 -2.01 -20.09 -1.16
CA GLY A 215 -0.80 -20.52 -0.49
C GLY A 215 -0.53 -19.70 0.78
N LEU A 216 0.65 -19.94 1.35
CA LEU A 216 1.16 -19.24 2.53
C LEU A 216 2.45 -18.51 2.14
N ALA A 217 2.41 -17.19 2.11
CA ALA A 217 3.52 -16.31 1.83
C ALA A 217 3.37 -15.01 2.63
N SER A 218 4.42 -14.23 2.76
CA SER A 218 4.37 -12.90 3.37
C SER A 218 3.65 -11.93 2.41
N TRP A 219 2.32 -11.95 2.45
CA TRP A 219 1.51 -11.26 1.45
C TRP A 219 1.52 -9.76 1.63
N GLU A 220 2.27 -9.09 0.78
CA GLU A 220 2.17 -7.65 0.62
C GLU A 220 0.80 -7.28 0.04
N ASN A 221 0.45 -7.80 -1.12
CA ASN A 221 -0.84 -7.53 -1.75
C ASN A 221 -1.37 -8.72 -2.56
N LEU A 222 -2.71 -8.77 -2.75
CA LEU A 222 -3.43 -9.73 -3.58
C LEU A 222 -4.31 -8.98 -4.58
N MET A 223 -3.95 -8.98 -5.86
CA MET A 223 -4.51 -8.09 -6.89
C MET A 223 -5.22 -8.86 -8.01
N PRO A 224 -6.56 -8.96 -7.97
CA PRO A 224 -7.33 -9.58 -9.03
C PRO A 224 -7.27 -8.81 -10.35
N ASN A 225 -7.09 -9.53 -11.45
CA ASN A 225 -7.23 -9.00 -12.80
C ASN A 225 -8.70 -8.74 -13.13
N LEU A 226 -9.02 -7.54 -13.59
CA LEU A 226 -10.39 -7.12 -13.89
C LEU A 226 -10.81 -7.38 -15.34
N LYS A 227 -9.99 -8.06 -16.15
CA LYS A 227 -10.37 -8.47 -17.51
C LYS A 227 -11.59 -9.37 -17.46
N PRO A 228 -12.68 -9.06 -18.20
CA PRO A 228 -13.85 -9.92 -18.23
C PRO A 228 -13.53 -11.34 -18.71
N GLY A 229 -14.05 -12.35 -18.02
CA GLY A 229 -13.88 -13.77 -18.39
C GLY A 229 -14.19 -14.71 -17.22
N MET A 230 -14.19 -16.02 -17.54
CA MET A 230 -14.49 -17.07 -16.55
C MET A 230 -13.40 -17.26 -15.51
N ASN A 231 -12.15 -16.99 -15.87
CA ASN A 231 -11.07 -17.15 -14.91
C ASN A 231 -11.01 -15.94 -13.95
N THR A 232 -10.62 -16.23 -12.74
CA THR A 232 -10.18 -15.22 -11.76
C THR A 232 -8.69 -15.38 -11.61
N VAL A 233 -7.94 -14.42 -12.13
CA VAL A 233 -6.48 -14.37 -12.04
C VAL A 233 -6.12 -13.33 -10.98
N VAL A 234 -5.34 -13.73 -9.99
CA VAL A 234 -4.89 -12.84 -8.90
C VAL A 234 -3.36 -12.87 -8.88
N MET A 235 -2.73 -11.71 -9.00
CA MET A 235 -1.31 -11.59 -8.68
C MET A 235 -1.16 -11.47 -7.17
N GLY A 236 -0.16 -12.16 -6.63
CA GLY A 236 0.20 -12.10 -5.21
C GLY A 236 1.65 -11.68 -5.08
N ASN A 237 1.89 -10.62 -4.36
CA ASN A 237 3.22 -10.10 -4.08
C ASN A 237 3.65 -10.57 -2.70
N GLU A 238 4.86 -11.08 -2.61
CA GLU A 238 5.44 -11.52 -1.35
C GLU A 238 6.58 -10.58 -0.96
N ASP A 239 6.38 -9.79 0.09
CA ASP A 239 7.48 -9.17 0.80
C ASP A 239 8.04 -10.16 1.83
N GLY A 240 8.83 -11.06 1.31
CA GLY A 240 9.54 -12.05 2.11
C GLY A 240 10.84 -11.52 2.66
N SER A 241 11.60 -12.44 3.24
CA SER A 241 12.97 -12.13 3.64
C SER A 241 13.87 -11.89 2.40
N ALA A 242 15.05 -11.37 2.64
CA ALA A 242 16.05 -11.12 1.58
C ALA A 242 16.43 -12.38 0.75
N THR A 243 15.99 -13.56 1.11
CA THR A 243 16.28 -14.82 0.44
C THR A 243 15.05 -15.68 0.15
N ASP A 244 13.86 -15.11 0.33
CA ASP A 244 12.59 -15.79 0.12
C ASP A 244 11.52 -14.74 -0.19
N SER A 245 11.45 -14.34 -1.44
CA SER A 245 10.47 -13.40 -1.96
C SER A 245 10.22 -13.68 -3.43
N GLN A 246 8.98 -13.94 -3.79
CA GLN A 246 8.59 -14.28 -5.16
C GLN A 246 7.33 -13.53 -5.58
N LEU A 247 7.10 -13.51 -6.89
CA LEU A 247 5.85 -13.06 -7.48
C LEU A 247 4.96 -14.27 -7.78
N PHE A 248 3.75 -14.25 -7.26
CA PHE A 248 2.78 -15.32 -7.40
C PHE A 248 1.64 -14.98 -8.34
N MET A 249 0.98 -16.01 -8.82
CA MET A 249 -0.24 -15.91 -9.59
C MET A 249 -1.20 -17.04 -9.19
N TYR A 250 -2.39 -16.68 -8.77
CA TYR A 250 -3.48 -17.61 -8.56
C TYR A 250 -4.43 -17.61 -9.75
N VAL A 251 -4.93 -18.79 -10.15
CA VAL A 251 -5.91 -18.95 -11.23
C VAL A 251 -7.07 -19.82 -10.76
N GLY A 252 -8.23 -19.21 -10.58
CA GLY A 252 -9.48 -19.88 -10.24
C GLY A 252 -10.56 -19.66 -11.31
N LYS A 253 -11.76 -20.17 -11.04
CA LYS A 253 -12.91 -20.05 -11.94
C LYS A 253 -14.14 -19.49 -11.23
N LYS A 254 -14.77 -18.51 -11.84
CA LYS A 254 -16.04 -17.95 -11.37
C LYS A 254 -17.14 -19.01 -11.40
N THR A 255 -18.02 -18.98 -10.40
CA THR A 255 -19.15 -19.91 -10.26
C THR A 255 -20.46 -19.15 -10.09
N THR A 256 -21.59 -19.87 -10.09
CA THR A 256 -22.91 -19.28 -9.87
C THR A 256 -23.42 -19.45 -8.43
N SER A 257 -22.71 -20.19 -7.59
CA SER A 257 -23.16 -20.58 -6.25
C SER A 257 -22.03 -20.57 -5.22
N GLY A 258 -22.38 -20.67 -3.95
CA GLY A 258 -21.47 -20.63 -2.82
C GLY A 258 -21.41 -19.25 -2.17
N THR A 259 -20.38 -19.02 -1.35
CA THR A 259 -20.07 -17.73 -0.73
C THR A 259 -19.72 -16.68 -1.79
N PHE A 260 -19.55 -15.42 -1.38
CA PHE A 260 -19.06 -14.38 -2.30
C PHE A 260 -17.70 -14.75 -2.92
N ALA A 261 -16.80 -15.35 -2.13
CA ALA A 261 -15.47 -15.76 -2.58
C ALA A 261 -15.52 -16.99 -3.50
N ASP A 262 -16.43 -17.96 -3.25
CA ASP A 262 -16.65 -19.10 -4.17
C ASP A 262 -17.16 -18.61 -5.51
N LYS A 263 -18.17 -17.73 -5.51
CA LYS A 263 -18.70 -17.12 -6.74
C LYS A 263 -17.58 -16.37 -7.48
N ALA A 264 -16.80 -15.57 -6.77
CA ALA A 264 -15.69 -14.82 -7.35
C ALA A 264 -14.55 -15.70 -7.89
N GLY A 265 -14.56 -17.02 -7.63
CA GLY A 265 -13.50 -17.94 -8.07
C GLY A 265 -12.21 -17.82 -7.26
N LEU A 266 -12.30 -17.36 -6.01
CA LEU A 266 -11.13 -17.16 -5.14
C LEU A 266 -10.78 -18.40 -4.30
N THR A 267 -11.61 -19.45 -4.31
CA THR A 267 -11.47 -20.62 -3.41
C THR A 267 -11.20 -21.93 -4.12
N ASN A 268 -11.20 -21.98 -5.45
CA ASN A 268 -11.21 -23.21 -6.23
C ASN A 268 -10.06 -23.36 -7.23
N GLY A 269 -9.11 -22.44 -7.21
CA GLY A 269 -7.99 -22.38 -8.15
C GLY A 269 -6.70 -23.02 -7.64
N ASP A 270 -5.64 -22.77 -8.38
CA ASP A 270 -4.27 -23.18 -8.06
C ASP A 270 -3.34 -21.97 -8.04
N VAL A 271 -2.35 -21.98 -7.15
CA VAL A 271 -1.30 -20.97 -7.05
C VAL A 271 -0.08 -21.41 -7.86
N HIS A 272 0.58 -20.42 -8.44
CA HIS A 272 1.78 -20.57 -9.26
C HIS A 272 2.80 -19.50 -8.85
N VAL A 273 4.08 -19.80 -9.05
CA VAL A 273 5.18 -18.85 -8.85
C VAL A 273 5.81 -18.48 -10.18
N MET A 274 6.18 -17.22 -10.35
CA MET A 274 6.88 -16.74 -11.55
C MET A 274 8.28 -17.33 -11.62
N SER A 275 8.66 -17.84 -12.80
CA SER A 275 9.99 -18.37 -13.11
C SER A 275 10.51 -17.76 -14.39
N ILE A 276 11.74 -17.29 -14.36
CA ILE A 276 12.45 -16.76 -15.53
C ILE A 276 13.49 -17.79 -15.92
N PRO A 277 13.43 -18.40 -17.11
CA PRO A 277 14.37 -19.43 -17.52
C PRO A 277 15.84 -18.97 -17.41
N ASP A 278 16.67 -19.79 -16.77
CA ASP A 278 18.12 -19.55 -16.54
C ASP A 278 18.45 -18.28 -15.72
N ILE A 279 17.49 -17.78 -14.93
CA ILE A 279 17.66 -16.63 -14.04
C ILE A 279 17.27 -17.05 -12.62
N ALA A 280 18.25 -17.07 -11.73
CA ALA A 280 18.00 -17.46 -10.34
C ALA A 280 17.31 -16.35 -9.53
N ASN A 281 17.69 -15.10 -9.78
CA ASN A 281 17.15 -13.94 -9.06
C ASN A 281 17.15 -12.67 -9.93
N ASP A 282 16.53 -11.62 -9.43
CA ASP A 282 16.42 -10.32 -10.12
C ASP A 282 17.78 -9.63 -10.33
N ASN A 283 18.78 -9.86 -9.48
CA ASN A 283 20.13 -9.35 -9.72
C ASN A 283 20.79 -10.03 -10.93
N ALA A 284 20.56 -11.32 -11.12
CA ALA A 284 21.00 -12.03 -12.33
C ALA A 284 20.26 -11.52 -13.58
N PHE A 285 18.95 -11.21 -13.45
CA PHE A 285 18.20 -10.54 -14.53
C PHE A 285 18.82 -9.19 -14.88
N ARG A 286 19.04 -8.35 -13.86
CA ARG A 286 19.64 -7.02 -13.98
C ARG A 286 21.01 -7.07 -14.68
N ALA A 287 21.86 -8.02 -14.29
CA ALA A 287 23.17 -8.19 -14.88
C ALA A 287 23.13 -8.68 -16.34
N LYS A 288 22.18 -9.57 -16.68
CA LYS A 288 22.09 -10.20 -18.00
C LYS A 288 21.33 -9.35 -19.02
N TYR A 289 20.25 -8.71 -18.62
CA TYR A 289 19.32 -8.04 -19.53
C TYR A 289 19.23 -6.52 -19.35
N GLY A 290 19.43 -6.01 -18.13
CA GLY A 290 19.27 -4.59 -17.84
C GLY A 290 17.83 -4.10 -17.99
N LYS A 291 17.67 -2.79 -18.17
CA LYS A 291 16.35 -2.14 -18.36
C LYS A 291 15.82 -2.27 -19.78
N ASN A 292 14.49 -2.16 -19.91
CA ASN A 292 13.77 -2.04 -21.19
C ASN A 292 14.01 -3.26 -22.11
N LYS A 293 14.22 -4.43 -21.51
CA LYS A 293 14.35 -5.70 -22.21
C LYS A 293 13.27 -6.66 -21.76
N ALA A 294 12.31 -6.92 -22.66
CA ALA A 294 11.26 -7.90 -22.42
C ALA A 294 11.81 -9.33 -22.54
N VAL A 295 11.60 -10.15 -21.51
CA VAL A 295 12.07 -11.54 -21.38
C VAL A 295 10.90 -12.45 -21.08
N ASP A 296 10.84 -13.60 -21.74
CA ASP A 296 9.77 -14.57 -21.49
C ASP A 296 9.84 -15.12 -20.07
N VAL A 297 8.69 -15.27 -19.44
CA VAL A 297 8.52 -15.85 -18.11
C VAL A 297 7.49 -16.97 -18.14
N GLU A 298 7.61 -17.88 -17.19
CA GLU A 298 6.70 -18.98 -16.95
C GLU A 298 6.06 -18.84 -15.56
N PHE A 299 4.89 -19.45 -15.38
CA PHE A 299 4.27 -19.60 -14.06
C PHE A 299 4.18 -21.07 -13.73
N LYS A 300 4.93 -21.52 -12.72
CA LYS A 300 4.99 -22.91 -12.29
C LYS A 300 4.07 -23.14 -11.12
N LYS A 301 3.20 -24.16 -11.25
CA LYS A 301 2.27 -24.51 -10.15
C LYS A 301 3.04 -24.93 -8.90
N THR A 302 2.62 -24.40 -7.75
CA THR A 302 3.16 -24.72 -6.44
C THR A 302 2.14 -25.38 -5.54
N ILE A 303 2.59 -25.91 -4.40
CA ILE A 303 1.73 -26.52 -3.41
C ILE A 303 1.13 -25.43 -2.51
N TRP A 304 -0.12 -25.60 -2.09
CA TRP A 304 -0.82 -24.70 -1.18
C TRP A 304 -1.26 -25.41 0.13
N ASN A 305 -1.28 -26.73 0.13
CA ASN A 305 -1.77 -27.54 1.26
C ASN A 305 -0.61 -28.25 1.95
N ALA A 306 0.28 -27.48 2.53
CA ALA A 306 1.41 -27.92 3.34
C ALA A 306 1.72 -26.86 4.41
N ASP A 307 2.61 -27.17 5.35
CA ASP A 307 3.12 -26.15 6.28
C ASP A 307 3.92 -25.07 5.52
N ILE A 308 4.06 -23.91 6.15
CA ILE A 308 4.70 -22.75 5.52
C ILE A 308 6.13 -23.05 5.05
N ALA A 309 6.93 -23.74 5.85
CA ALA A 309 8.32 -24.04 5.49
C ALA A 309 8.42 -24.99 4.28
N THR A 310 7.45 -25.91 4.14
CA THR A 310 7.36 -26.81 2.97
C THR A 310 6.93 -26.02 1.73
N GLN A 311 5.98 -25.08 1.87
CA GLN A 311 5.55 -24.22 0.76
C GLN A 311 6.69 -23.31 0.32
N GLN A 312 7.35 -22.59 1.23
CA GLN A 312 8.49 -21.71 0.92
C GLN A 312 9.61 -22.47 0.18
N LYS A 313 9.92 -23.70 0.63
CA LYS A 313 10.89 -24.53 -0.07
C LYS A 313 10.46 -24.89 -1.51
N ASP A 314 9.20 -25.18 -1.73
CA ASP A 314 8.64 -25.44 -3.06
C ASP A 314 8.67 -24.18 -3.93
N HIS A 315 8.31 -23.02 -3.37
CA HIS A 315 8.36 -21.73 -4.03
C HIS A 315 9.77 -21.38 -4.50
N ALA A 316 10.76 -21.47 -3.61
CA ALA A 316 12.16 -21.21 -3.91
C ALA A 316 12.75 -22.21 -4.95
N ALA A 317 12.27 -23.46 -4.94
CA ALA A 317 12.76 -24.46 -5.90
C ALA A 317 12.22 -24.24 -7.32
N GLN A 318 11.08 -23.59 -7.48
CA GLN A 318 10.40 -23.42 -8.75
C GLN A 318 10.43 -21.99 -9.29
N GLY A 319 10.46 -21.00 -8.40
CA GLY A 319 10.39 -19.58 -8.72
C GLY A 319 11.73 -18.92 -8.97
N THR A 320 11.69 -17.77 -9.62
CA THR A 320 12.79 -16.82 -9.62
C THR A 320 12.66 -15.94 -8.39
N GLU A 321 13.72 -15.86 -7.62
CA GLU A 321 13.78 -15.04 -6.43
C GLU A 321 13.82 -13.55 -6.80
N MET A 322 13.04 -12.74 -6.12
CA MET A 322 12.99 -11.29 -6.29
C MET A 322 13.46 -10.59 -5.02
N SER A 323 13.92 -9.34 -5.14
CA SER A 323 14.46 -8.61 -3.98
C SER A 323 13.35 -7.89 -3.22
N ARG A 324 12.53 -8.65 -2.49
CA ARG A 324 11.36 -8.19 -1.74
C ARG A 324 10.33 -7.54 -2.67
N VAL A 325 9.34 -8.32 -3.08
CA VAL A 325 8.25 -7.87 -3.96
C VAL A 325 7.22 -7.14 -3.13
N GLU A 326 7.17 -5.84 -3.31
CA GLU A 326 6.19 -4.97 -2.67
C GLU A 326 4.93 -4.85 -3.54
N ASP A 327 4.26 -3.71 -3.47
CA ASP A 327 2.97 -3.51 -4.13
C ASP A 327 3.02 -3.61 -5.66
N GLY A 328 1.85 -3.71 -6.26
CA GLY A 328 1.65 -3.77 -7.71
C GLY A 328 0.23 -3.42 -8.12
N GLU A 329 0.03 -3.21 -9.41
CA GLU A 329 -1.30 -2.91 -9.94
C GLU A 329 -1.45 -3.35 -11.39
N TRP A 330 -2.64 -3.84 -11.75
CA TRP A 330 -3.01 -4.08 -13.13
C TRP A 330 -3.26 -2.75 -13.83
N ASP A 331 -2.75 -2.63 -15.06
CA ASP A 331 -2.98 -1.43 -15.88
C ASP A 331 -4.50 -1.25 -16.15
N PRO A 332 -5.13 -0.19 -15.63
CA PRO A 332 -6.56 0.03 -15.81
C PRO A 332 -6.97 0.26 -17.26
N SER A 333 -6.02 0.61 -18.13
CA SER A 333 -6.23 0.79 -19.57
C SER A 333 -5.93 -0.48 -20.38
N ASN A 334 -5.13 -1.40 -19.83
CA ASN A 334 -4.75 -2.65 -20.49
C ASN A 334 -4.65 -3.82 -19.50
N PRO A 335 -5.72 -4.57 -19.26
CA PRO A 335 -5.74 -5.64 -18.27
C PRO A 335 -4.87 -6.87 -18.63
N ASN A 336 -4.05 -6.80 -19.67
CA ASN A 336 -2.98 -7.76 -19.94
C ASN A 336 -1.63 -7.33 -19.33
N VAL A 337 -1.55 -6.15 -18.72
CA VAL A 337 -0.32 -5.61 -18.16
C VAL A 337 -0.45 -5.46 -16.65
N PHE A 338 0.55 -5.95 -15.94
CA PHE A 338 0.69 -5.81 -14.49
C PHE A 338 2.02 -5.12 -14.19
N TYR A 339 1.99 -4.11 -13.32
CA TYR A 339 3.17 -3.45 -12.79
C TYR A 339 3.38 -3.87 -11.35
N PHE A 340 4.63 -4.00 -10.94
CA PHE A 340 4.99 -4.24 -9.54
C PHE A 340 6.36 -3.65 -9.24
N ILE A 341 6.66 -3.49 -7.97
CA ILE A 341 7.94 -2.97 -7.49
C ILE A 341 8.64 -4.00 -6.61
N THR A 342 9.97 -3.90 -6.57
CA THR A 342 10.81 -4.56 -5.57
C THR A 342 11.55 -3.49 -4.79
N THR A 343 11.59 -3.60 -3.46
CA THR A 343 12.13 -2.55 -2.60
C THR A 343 13.66 -2.52 -2.59
N GLU A 344 14.33 -3.64 -2.88
CA GLU A 344 15.78 -3.75 -2.87
C GLU A 344 16.38 -3.98 -4.26
N SER A 345 17.64 -3.58 -4.47
CA SER A 345 18.35 -3.72 -5.74
C SER A 345 19.75 -4.31 -5.62
N ASN A 346 20.20 -4.64 -4.42
CA ASN A 346 21.56 -5.13 -4.15
C ASN A 346 21.60 -6.33 -3.21
N LYS A 347 20.60 -7.18 -3.29
CA LYS A 347 20.39 -8.35 -2.44
C LYS A 347 21.64 -9.24 -2.31
N ASP A 348 22.26 -9.59 -3.43
CA ASP A 348 23.43 -10.50 -3.44
C ASP A 348 24.69 -9.90 -2.82
N SER A 349 24.74 -8.60 -2.64
CA SER A 349 25.93 -7.96 -2.08
C SER A 349 25.92 -7.90 -0.56
N GLY A 350 24.80 -8.20 0.07
CA GLY A 350 24.61 -8.11 1.53
C GLY A 350 24.97 -6.74 2.11
N ALA A 351 25.19 -5.75 1.26
CA ALA A 351 25.63 -4.42 1.63
C ALA A 351 24.92 -3.39 0.77
N THR A 352 24.42 -2.38 1.41
CA THR A 352 23.96 -1.16 0.75
C THR A 352 25.11 -0.50 0.03
N LYS A 353 24.98 -0.32 -1.28
CA LYS A 353 25.99 0.40 -2.06
C LYS A 353 25.64 1.88 -2.10
N PRO A 354 26.66 2.77 -2.11
CA PRO A 354 26.40 4.18 -2.31
C PRO A 354 25.61 4.43 -3.60
N ASN A 355 24.59 5.26 -3.54
CA ASN A 355 23.88 5.71 -4.74
C ASN A 355 24.84 6.54 -5.60
N PRO A 356 24.97 6.27 -6.92
CA PRO A 356 25.84 7.06 -7.80
C PRO A 356 25.50 8.55 -7.84
N ALA A 357 24.21 8.91 -7.69
CA ALA A 357 23.76 10.30 -7.67
C ALA A 357 23.97 10.97 -6.30
N GLU A 358 23.91 10.19 -5.22
CA GLU A 358 24.12 10.64 -3.83
C GLU A 358 25.02 9.64 -3.08
N PRO A 359 26.35 9.73 -3.26
CA PRO A 359 27.29 8.72 -2.78
C PRO A 359 27.36 8.57 -1.26
N THR A 360 26.76 9.47 -0.50
CA THR A 360 26.69 9.41 0.96
C THR A 360 25.50 8.61 1.49
N ILE A 361 24.58 8.20 0.61
CA ILE A 361 23.37 7.45 0.95
C ILE A 361 23.49 6.04 0.41
N SER A 362 23.10 5.07 1.22
CA SER A 362 23.03 3.68 0.81
C SER A 362 22.01 3.52 -0.32
N ARG A 363 22.35 2.70 -1.30
CA ARG A 363 21.49 2.46 -2.45
C ARG A 363 20.54 1.32 -2.19
N ASP A 364 19.29 1.66 -1.91
CA ASP A 364 18.14 0.74 -1.84
C ASP A 364 17.09 1.15 -2.88
N GLY A 365 17.49 1.34 -4.13
CA GLY A 365 16.64 1.93 -5.16
C GLY A 365 15.60 0.99 -5.75
N GLY A 366 15.62 -0.27 -5.39
CA GLY A 366 14.66 -1.26 -5.86
C GLY A 366 14.57 -1.36 -7.38
N ALA A 367 13.42 -1.73 -7.88
CA ALA A 367 13.08 -1.70 -9.30
C ALA A 367 11.58 -1.56 -9.53
N LEU A 368 11.20 -0.97 -10.67
CA LEU A 368 9.85 -1.05 -11.23
C LEU A 368 9.85 -2.04 -12.38
N TRP A 369 8.91 -2.97 -12.32
CA TRP A 369 8.75 -4.05 -13.28
C TRP A 369 7.42 -3.93 -14.03
N ARG A 370 7.41 -4.41 -15.27
CA ARG A 370 6.21 -4.56 -16.08
C ARG A 370 6.11 -5.98 -16.59
N LEU A 371 5.02 -6.64 -16.26
CA LEU A 371 4.68 -7.98 -16.73
C LEU A 371 3.56 -7.88 -17.76
N THR A 372 3.79 -8.36 -18.97
CA THR A 372 2.82 -8.30 -20.07
C THR A 372 2.42 -9.71 -20.49
N PHE A 373 1.16 -10.07 -20.19
CA PHE A 373 0.58 -11.34 -20.59
C PHE A 373 0.14 -11.31 -22.06
N VAL A 374 0.21 -12.46 -22.74
CA VAL A 374 -0.43 -12.65 -24.05
C VAL A 374 -1.95 -12.45 -23.92
N ASP A 375 -2.53 -13.01 -22.85
CA ASP A 375 -3.93 -12.83 -22.47
C ASP A 375 -4.07 -12.96 -20.95
N GLY A 376 -4.43 -11.87 -20.27
CA GLY A 376 -4.60 -11.86 -18.81
C GLY A 376 -5.71 -12.80 -18.28
N GLN A 377 -6.60 -13.30 -19.13
CA GLN A 377 -7.57 -14.36 -18.79
C GLN A 377 -7.07 -15.77 -19.09
N LYS A 378 -5.94 -15.89 -19.80
CA LYS A 378 -5.32 -17.15 -20.19
C LYS A 378 -3.81 -17.07 -19.95
N PRO A 379 -3.39 -16.95 -18.68
CA PRO A 379 -1.98 -16.74 -18.35
C PRO A 379 -1.08 -17.91 -18.79
N GLU A 380 -1.66 -19.09 -19.04
CA GLU A 380 -0.94 -20.25 -19.60
C GLU A 380 -0.40 -20.00 -21.03
N LEU A 381 -0.83 -18.95 -21.71
CA LEU A 381 -0.29 -18.54 -23.01
C LEU A 381 1.07 -17.82 -22.89
N GLY A 382 1.51 -17.55 -21.66
CA GLY A 382 2.79 -16.92 -21.35
C GLY A 382 2.72 -15.41 -21.13
N ALA A 383 3.82 -14.89 -20.61
CA ALA A 383 4.01 -13.47 -20.34
C ALA A 383 5.47 -13.06 -20.58
N LYS A 384 5.71 -11.75 -20.62
CA LYS A 384 7.05 -11.15 -20.70
C LYS A 384 7.24 -10.18 -19.54
N LEU A 385 8.39 -10.30 -18.88
CA LEU A 385 8.84 -9.39 -17.83
C LEU A 385 9.84 -8.38 -18.39
N GLU A 386 9.74 -7.14 -17.96
CA GLU A 386 10.63 -6.05 -18.32
C GLU A 386 10.89 -5.16 -17.11
N MET A 387 12.14 -4.83 -16.85
CA MET A 387 12.53 -3.87 -15.81
C MET A 387 12.50 -2.45 -16.41
N LEU A 388 11.71 -1.55 -15.84
CA LEU A 388 11.57 -0.17 -16.31
C LEU A 388 12.47 0.80 -15.56
N LEU A 389 12.59 0.63 -14.25
CA LEU A 389 13.49 1.38 -13.38
C LEU A 389 14.37 0.40 -12.60
N ASP A 390 15.61 0.76 -12.38
CA ASP A 390 16.58 -0.07 -11.64
C ASP A 390 17.17 0.62 -10.41
N GLY A 391 16.58 1.75 -10.01
CA GLY A 391 17.02 2.57 -8.89
C GLY A 391 18.25 3.43 -9.18
N SER A 392 18.74 3.48 -10.44
CA SER A 392 19.87 4.33 -10.83
C SER A 392 19.43 5.67 -11.44
N GLU A 393 18.15 5.86 -11.61
CA GLU A 393 17.55 7.05 -12.22
C GLU A 393 17.73 8.28 -11.33
N SER A 394 17.55 9.47 -11.91
CA SER A 394 17.55 10.72 -11.15
C SER A 394 16.19 11.42 -11.33
N PRO A 395 15.47 11.73 -10.24
CA PRO A 395 15.77 11.37 -8.86
C PRO A 395 15.72 9.84 -8.66
N TYR A 396 16.66 9.29 -7.87
CA TYR A 396 16.67 7.87 -7.57
C TYR A 396 15.54 7.50 -6.58
N LEU A 397 15.08 6.28 -6.64
CA LEU A 397 14.17 5.73 -5.66
C LEU A 397 14.93 5.28 -4.39
N SER A 398 14.27 5.32 -3.26
CA SER A 398 14.77 4.76 -2.00
C SER A 398 13.71 3.85 -1.41
N LYS A 399 13.95 2.55 -1.47
CA LYS A 399 13.03 1.51 -1.01
C LYS A 399 11.58 1.79 -1.45
N PRO A 400 11.28 1.64 -2.75
CA PRO A 400 9.90 1.76 -3.23
C PRO A 400 9.05 0.66 -2.59
N ASP A 401 7.85 1.00 -2.17
CA ASP A 401 6.97 0.15 -1.38
C ASP A 401 5.56 0.10 -2.01
N ASN A 402 4.72 1.11 -1.82
CA ASN A 402 3.38 1.13 -2.39
C ASN A 402 3.34 1.86 -3.75
N MET A 403 2.35 1.52 -4.56
CA MET A 403 2.18 2.13 -5.86
C MET A 403 0.72 2.29 -6.29
N ALA A 404 0.47 3.25 -7.18
CA ALA A 404 -0.79 3.37 -7.90
C ALA A 404 -0.56 3.70 -9.37
N LEU A 405 -1.44 3.21 -10.22
CA LEU A 405 -1.38 3.43 -11.65
C LEU A 405 -2.59 4.23 -12.14
N THR A 406 -2.36 5.36 -12.80
CA THR A 406 -3.43 6.16 -13.38
C THR A 406 -3.90 5.58 -14.71
N ALA A 407 -5.14 5.90 -15.11
CA ALA A 407 -5.64 5.54 -16.44
C ALA A 407 -4.80 6.11 -17.60
N ASN A 408 -3.97 7.12 -17.35
CA ASN A 408 -3.04 7.70 -18.32
C ASN A 408 -1.68 7.01 -18.31
N GLY A 409 -1.51 5.92 -17.55
CA GLY A 409 -0.28 5.14 -17.48
C GLY A 409 0.85 5.81 -16.67
N ILE A 410 0.54 6.76 -15.80
CA ILE A 410 1.52 7.32 -14.85
C ILE A 410 1.53 6.43 -13.61
N VAL A 411 2.72 6.02 -13.18
CA VAL A 411 2.96 5.24 -11.98
C VAL A 411 3.32 6.18 -10.85
N MET A 412 2.54 6.15 -9.78
CA MET A 412 2.88 6.77 -8.51
C MET A 412 3.60 5.73 -7.66
N ILE A 413 4.71 6.10 -7.06
CA ILE A 413 5.53 5.22 -6.22
C ILE A 413 5.75 5.91 -4.89
N GLN A 414 5.51 5.21 -3.81
CA GLN A 414 5.77 5.65 -2.44
C GLN A 414 7.04 4.97 -1.92
N GLU A 415 7.73 5.65 -1.02
CA GLU A 415 9.00 5.18 -0.45
C GLU A 415 8.83 4.83 1.03
N ASP A 416 9.38 3.67 1.42
CA ASP A 416 9.68 3.31 2.81
C ASP A 416 11.20 3.25 3.03
N PRO A 417 11.88 4.38 3.23
CA PRO A 417 13.31 4.38 3.44
C PRO A 417 13.73 3.71 4.75
N GLY A 418 12.81 3.50 5.68
CA GLY A 418 13.11 2.96 7.01
C GLY A 418 14.06 3.87 7.76
N ASN A 419 14.83 3.31 8.66
CA ASN A 419 15.80 4.06 9.48
C ASN A 419 17.02 4.59 8.71
N ASN A 420 16.90 5.04 7.48
CA ASN A 420 18.02 5.60 6.75
C ASN A 420 18.01 7.14 6.73
N ALA A 421 19.05 7.78 6.20
CA ALA A 421 19.17 9.24 6.20
C ALA A 421 18.29 9.93 5.14
N HIS A 422 17.54 9.18 4.35
CA HIS A 422 16.68 9.70 3.29
C HIS A 422 15.29 10.03 3.84
N ILE A 423 14.76 11.19 3.47
CA ILE A 423 13.37 11.57 3.78
C ILE A 423 12.45 10.91 2.77
N SER A 424 11.40 10.21 3.23
CA SER A 424 10.43 9.52 2.38
C SER A 424 9.71 10.47 1.42
N ARG A 425 9.48 10.01 0.20
CA ARG A 425 8.86 10.79 -0.89
C ARG A 425 7.74 10.01 -1.57
N ILE A 426 6.93 10.75 -2.31
CA ILE A 426 6.04 10.23 -3.36
C ILE A 426 6.63 10.65 -4.70
N VAL A 427 6.87 9.69 -5.56
CA VAL A 427 7.52 9.87 -6.86
C VAL A 427 6.57 9.46 -7.98
N ALA A 428 6.51 10.23 -9.06
CA ALA A 428 5.77 9.87 -10.26
C ALA A 428 6.73 9.43 -11.36
N PHE A 429 6.41 8.33 -12.03
CA PHE A 429 7.09 7.86 -13.23
C PHE A 429 6.13 7.82 -14.42
N ARG A 430 6.57 8.34 -15.56
CA ARG A 430 5.81 8.29 -16.81
C ARG A 430 6.53 7.40 -17.83
N PRO A 431 6.07 6.14 -18.01
CA PRO A 431 6.75 5.18 -18.88
C PRO A 431 6.89 5.62 -20.35
N SER A 432 5.97 6.43 -20.85
CA SER A 432 5.94 6.84 -22.26
C SER A 432 7.15 7.67 -22.71
N ASP A 433 7.79 8.39 -21.78
CA ASP A 433 8.97 9.21 -22.04
C ASP A 433 10.07 9.05 -20.97
N SER A 434 9.91 8.06 -20.08
CA SER A 434 10.83 7.70 -18.99
C SER A 434 11.14 8.88 -18.03
N LYS A 435 10.20 9.80 -17.86
CA LYS A 435 10.37 10.90 -16.91
C LYS A 435 10.01 10.50 -15.49
N ILE A 436 10.80 10.97 -14.54
CA ILE A 436 10.59 10.82 -13.10
C ILE A 436 10.48 12.22 -12.49
N ALA A 437 9.58 12.38 -11.51
CA ALA A 437 9.44 13.62 -10.75
C ALA A 437 9.10 13.32 -9.28
N VAL A 438 9.67 14.09 -8.35
CA VAL A 438 9.27 14.07 -6.95
C VAL A 438 7.98 14.87 -6.81
N VAL A 439 6.91 14.22 -6.42
CA VAL A 439 5.57 14.82 -6.25
C VAL A 439 5.45 15.48 -4.87
N ALA A 440 5.86 14.77 -3.84
CA ALA A 440 5.77 15.19 -2.45
C ALA A 440 6.91 14.60 -1.62
N GLU A 441 7.18 15.21 -0.47
CA GLU A 441 8.23 14.79 0.47
C GLU A 441 7.72 14.94 1.90
N PHE A 442 8.17 14.09 2.80
CA PHE A 442 7.89 14.28 4.23
C PHE A 442 8.50 15.57 4.77
N ASN A 443 7.79 16.20 5.68
CA ASN A 443 8.15 17.50 6.21
C ASN A 443 9.36 17.40 7.15
N LYS A 444 10.47 17.98 6.72
CA LYS A 444 11.74 18.03 7.47
C LYS A 444 11.62 18.62 8.88
N GLU A 445 10.58 19.40 9.16
CA GLU A 445 10.31 19.93 10.51
C GLU A 445 10.02 18.81 11.53
N TYR A 446 9.45 17.67 11.06
CA TYR A 446 9.08 16.54 11.90
C TYR A 446 10.01 15.33 11.73
N PHE A 447 10.66 15.19 10.58
CA PHE A 447 11.35 13.95 10.21
C PHE A 447 12.84 14.11 9.94
N ALA A 448 13.36 15.33 9.76
CA ALA A 448 14.80 15.49 9.67
C ALA A 448 15.47 15.37 11.05
N ALA A 449 16.54 14.59 11.13
CA ALA A 449 17.30 14.44 12.38
C ALA A 449 17.73 15.80 12.93
N GLY A 450 17.40 16.06 14.19
CA GLY A 450 17.72 17.33 14.87
C GLY A 450 16.71 18.47 14.65
N ALA A 451 15.62 18.23 13.93
CA ALA A 451 14.53 19.20 13.80
C ALA A 451 13.87 19.51 15.16
N ALA A 452 13.35 20.73 15.31
CA ALA A 452 12.78 21.18 16.59
C ALA A 452 11.53 20.40 17.01
N GLN A 453 10.77 19.88 16.06
CA GLN A 453 9.57 19.05 16.28
C GLN A 453 9.81 17.60 15.85
N PHE A 454 11.05 17.15 15.88
CA PHE A 454 11.46 15.82 15.44
C PHE A 454 10.62 14.71 16.08
N MET A 455 10.11 13.79 15.28
CA MET A 455 9.31 12.64 15.70
C MET A 455 10.08 11.33 15.51
N THR A 456 10.57 11.07 14.30
CA THR A 456 11.29 9.85 13.93
C THR A 456 12.06 10.07 12.62
N ILE A 457 13.01 9.20 12.32
CA ILE A 457 13.60 9.03 10.98
C ILE A 457 13.07 7.77 10.30
N ASP A 458 12.01 7.23 10.82
CA ASP A 458 11.33 6.01 10.37
C ASP A 458 9.90 6.42 10.00
N GLU A 459 9.80 7.22 8.97
CA GLU A 459 8.55 7.64 8.35
C GLU A 459 8.40 6.97 6.99
N GLU A 460 7.18 6.61 6.66
CA GLU A 460 6.84 5.89 5.46
C GLU A 460 5.67 6.56 4.73
N SER A 461 5.82 6.75 3.44
CA SER A 461 4.70 7.04 2.55
C SER A 461 4.08 5.71 2.13
N SER A 462 2.88 5.43 2.64
CA SER A 462 2.23 4.13 2.58
C SER A 462 0.87 4.24 1.88
N GLY A 463 0.29 3.16 1.46
CA GLY A 463 -1.01 3.01 0.83
C GLY A 463 -1.47 4.19 -0.06
N ILE A 464 -1.58 3.99 -1.38
CA ILE A 464 -2.07 4.99 -2.33
C ILE A 464 -3.04 4.37 -3.32
N ILE A 465 -4.12 5.09 -3.66
CA ILE A 465 -5.09 4.65 -4.68
C ILE A 465 -5.50 5.80 -5.59
N ASP A 466 -5.64 5.54 -6.89
CA ASP A 466 -6.26 6.50 -7.82
C ASP A 466 -7.77 6.62 -7.53
N ALA A 467 -8.17 7.77 -7.03
CA ALA A 467 -9.55 8.12 -6.69
C ALA A 467 -10.21 9.01 -7.76
N THR A 468 -9.59 9.20 -8.91
CA THR A 468 -10.07 10.13 -9.96
C THR A 468 -11.49 9.80 -10.39
N ASN A 469 -11.78 8.52 -10.65
CA ASN A 469 -13.12 8.08 -11.06
C ASN A 469 -14.18 8.25 -9.96
N LEU A 470 -13.76 8.38 -8.70
CA LEU A 470 -14.65 8.57 -7.55
C LEU A 470 -14.94 10.05 -7.27
N LEU A 471 -13.98 10.94 -7.56
CA LEU A 471 -14.00 12.35 -7.13
C LEU A 471 -14.18 13.34 -8.28
N ALA A 472 -13.64 13.05 -9.47
CA ALA A 472 -13.70 13.96 -10.60
C ALA A 472 -15.15 14.20 -11.06
N LYS A 473 -15.46 15.46 -11.33
CA LYS A 473 -16.74 15.88 -11.91
C LYS A 473 -16.63 15.93 -13.44
N PRO A 474 -17.73 15.92 -14.17
CA PRO A 474 -17.70 16.10 -15.61
C PRO A 474 -16.93 17.37 -16.02
N GLY A 475 -15.91 17.20 -16.86
CA GLY A 475 -15.02 18.27 -17.30
C GLY A 475 -13.84 18.59 -16.38
N ASP A 476 -13.74 17.95 -15.24
CA ASP A 476 -12.57 18.02 -14.36
C ASP A 476 -11.39 17.30 -15.01
N LYS A 477 -10.22 17.93 -14.98
CA LYS A 477 -8.97 17.38 -15.55
C LYS A 477 -7.97 16.98 -14.48
N ASN A 478 -8.31 17.19 -13.21
CA ASN A 478 -7.45 16.84 -12.10
C ASN A 478 -7.37 15.31 -11.92
N THR A 479 -6.26 14.85 -11.44
CA THR A 479 -6.08 13.48 -10.95
C THR A 479 -6.09 13.51 -9.42
N TYR A 480 -6.81 12.59 -8.81
CA TYR A 480 -7.00 12.53 -7.36
C TYR A 480 -6.49 11.22 -6.80
N PHE A 481 -5.79 11.30 -5.66
CA PHE A 481 -5.36 10.10 -4.93
C PHE A 481 -5.75 10.24 -3.46
N PHE A 482 -6.29 9.17 -2.89
CA PHE A 482 -6.20 8.99 -1.45
C PHE A 482 -4.88 8.29 -1.14
N PHE A 483 -4.20 8.74 -0.11
CA PHE A 483 -2.99 8.11 0.36
C PHE A 483 -2.84 8.29 1.86
N ASN A 484 -1.99 7.51 2.47
CA ASN A 484 -1.67 7.64 3.89
C ASN A 484 -0.15 7.69 4.14
N ALA A 485 0.19 7.88 5.38
CA ALA A 485 1.57 7.94 5.87
C ALA A 485 1.65 7.23 7.20
N GLN A 486 2.70 6.46 7.40
CA GLN A 486 3.08 5.89 8.68
C GLN A 486 4.11 6.77 9.39
N VAL A 487 4.10 6.74 10.70
CA VAL A 487 5.08 7.41 11.55
C VAL A 487 5.51 6.41 12.61
N HIS A 488 6.59 5.68 12.31
CA HIS A 488 7.07 4.55 13.10
C HIS A 488 7.80 5.00 14.34
N THR A 489 7.07 5.19 15.41
CA THR A 489 7.64 5.31 16.76
C THR A 489 6.51 5.22 17.79
N THR A 490 6.80 4.60 18.91
CA THR A 490 5.88 4.59 20.05
C THR A 490 5.66 6.02 20.55
N GLY A 491 4.41 6.38 20.80
CA GLY A 491 4.06 7.72 21.24
C GLY A 491 3.97 8.77 20.14
N ALA A 492 4.19 8.44 18.86
CA ALA A 492 4.05 9.39 17.75
C ALA A 492 2.69 10.08 17.74
N ALA A 493 1.61 9.34 17.96
CA ALA A 493 0.27 9.89 18.00
C ALA A 493 0.04 10.87 19.16
N VAL A 494 0.74 10.74 20.29
CA VAL A 494 0.67 11.68 21.41
C VAL A 494 1.65 12.84 21.27
N ALA A 495 2.67 12.69 20.44
CA ALA A 495 3.62 13.76 20.14
C ALA A 495 3.05 14.83 19.20
N ARG A 496 1.88 14.59 18.60
CA ARG A 496 1.22 15.55 17.70
C ARG A 496 1.09 16.94 18.36
N PRO A 497 1.60 18.00 17.70
CA PRO A 497 1.63 19.35 18.29
C PRO A 497 0.23 19.97 18.46
N ASP A 498 -0.76 19.50 17.70
CA ASP A 498 -2.15 19.96 17.75
C ASP A 498 -2.96 19.38 18.91
N LEU A 499 -2.46 18.32 19.55
CA LEU A 499 -3.15 17.70 20.67
C LEU A 499 -2.81 18.41 21.99
N PRO A 500 -3.79 18.67 22.86
CA PRO A 500 -3.53 19.31 24.14
C PRO A 500 -2.65 18.44 25.04
N SER A 501 -1.89 19.06 25.93
CA SER A 501 -1.09 18.37 26.94
C SER A 501 -1.91 17.31 27.67
N LYS A 502 -1.33 16.12 27.88
CA LYS A 502 -2.00 14.96 28.44
C LYS A 502 -1.29 14.42 29.67
N SER A 503 -2.07 13.95 30.62
CA SER A 503 -1.54 13.16 31.73
C SER A 503 -0.91 11.85 31.24
N ALA A 504 0.03 11.29 32.00
CA ALA A 504 0.67 10.02 31.66
C ALA A 504 -0.33 8.87 31.41
N PRO A 505 -1.39 8.66 32.22
CA PRO A 505 -2.41 7.66 31.93
C PRO A 505 -3.13 7.86 30.60
N ARG A 506 -3.38 9.12 30.21
CA ARG A 506 -4.04 9.43 28.93
C ARG A 506 -3.11 9.19 27.74
N LYS A 507 -1.82 9.50 27.88
CA LYS A 507 -0.81 9.17 26.89
C LYS A 507 -0.75 7.67 26.65
N ALA A 508 -0.62 6.88 27.71
CA ALA A 508 -0.60 5.41 27.62
C ALA A 508 -1.87 4.82 26.99
N ALA A 509 -3.04 5.43 27.26
CA ALA A 509 -4.28 5.00 26.63
C ALA A 509 -4.34 5.31 25.13
N ILE A 510 -3.76 6.42 24.68
CA ILE A 510 -3.65 6.76 23.26
C ILE A 510 -2.66 5.82 22.58
N ASP A 511 -1.46 5.63 23.13
CA ASP A 511 -0.46 4.72 22.58
C ASP A 511 -1.01 3.30 22.43
N LYS A 512 -1.71 2.81 23.45
CA LYS A 512 -2.39 1.52 23.35
C LYS A 512 -3.45 1.46 22.25
N ALA A 513 -4.15 2.54 21.98
CA ALA A 513 -5.23 2.59 20.98
C ALA A 513 -4.71 2.77 19.55
N THR A 514 -3.54 3.40 19.39
CA THR A 514 -2.98 3.76 18.08
C THR A 514 -1.81 2.89 17.65
N ILE A 515 -1.11 2.29 18.59
CA ILE A 515 0.18 1.59 18.46
C ILE A 515 1.27 2.62 18.15
N GLU A 516 1.24 3.22 16.97
CA GLU A 516 2.17 4.24 16.48
C GLU A 516 1.41 5.40 15.82
N GLY A 517 2.07 6.22 15.02
CA GLY A 517 1.48 7.36 14.34
C GLY A 517 0.98 7.04 12.93
N GLY A 518 0.41 8.05 12.31
CA GLY A 518 -0.01 8.00 10.91
C GLY A 518 -1.01 9.10 10.56
N ALA A 519 -1.23 9.29 9.28
CA ALA A 519 -2.16 10.29 8.75
C ALA A 519 -2.72 9.88 7.38
N TYR A 520 -3.86 10.46 7.02
CA TYR A 520 -4.57 10.25 5.76
C TYR A 520 -4.69 11.55 4.99
N TYR A 521 -4.55 11.48 3.68
CA TYR A 521 -4.51 12.64 2.81
C TYR A 521 -5.32 12.44 1.52
N LEU A 522 -5.72 13.56 0.94
CA LEU A 522 -6.13 13.68 -0.45
C LEU A 522 -5.06 14.47 -1.19
N LEU A 523 -4.47 13.84 -2.20
CA LEU A 523 -3.55 14.47 -3.14
C LEU A 523 -4.29 14.78 -4.42
N THR A 524 -4.09 15.98 -4.96
CA THR A 524 -4.66 16.44 -6.22
C THR A 524 -3.53 16.88 -7.15
N ILE A 525 -3.47 16.31 -8.34
CA ILE A 525 -2.59 16.76 -9.41
C ILE A 525 -3.45 17.58 -10.38
N THR A 526 -3.15 18.86 -10.48
CA THR A 526 -3.87 19.80 -11.35
C THR A 526 -3.25 19.91 -12.73
N ASP A 527 -1.95 19.63 -12.84
CA ASP A 527 -1.21 19.67 -14.13
C ASP A 527 0.00 18.72 -14.10
N TRP A 528 -0.12 17.58 -14.76
CA TRP A 528 0.97 16.62 -14.91
C TRP A 528 2.19 17.17 -15.66
N ASN A 529 2.00 18.13 -16.59
CA ASN A 529 3.15 18.72 -17.30
C ASN A 529 3.96 19.59 -16.34
N ALA A 530 3.30 20.31 -15.45
CA ALA A 530 3.99 21.08 -14.40
C ALA A 530 4.77 20.14 -13.46
N VAL A 531 4.19 19.00 -13.06
CA VAL A 531 4.87 17.99 -12.24
C VAL A 531 6.16 17.49 -12.90
N PHE A 532 6.11 17.09 -14.16
CA PHE A 532 7.28 16.55 -14.88
C PHE A 532 8.23 17.63 -15.45
N SER A 533 7.98 18.91 -15.18
CA SER A 533 8.85 20.03 -15.55
C SER A 533 9.52 20.68 -14.34
N SER A 534 9.19 20.20 -13.14
CA SER A 534 9.69 20.72 -11.85
C SER A 534 11.12 20.28 -11.57
#